data_c4ec674d2257525aab378c1233f065a9
#
_entry.id   c4ec674d2257525aab378c1233f065a9
#
_cell.length_a   1.000
_cell.length_b   1.000
_cell.length_c   1.000
_cell.angle_alpha   90.00
_cell.angle_beta   90.00
_cell.angle_gamma   90.00
#
_symmetry.space_group_name_H-M   'P 1'
#
loop_
_entity.id
_entity.type
_entity.pdbx_description
1 polymer ?
#
loop_
_entity_poly.entity_id
_entity_poly.type
_entity_poly.pdbx_seq_one_letter_code
_entity_poly.pdbx_strand_id
1 'polypeptide(L)'
;INIDKMRDLWFRTSYLLDCKQSMNCCAEKRFASVDEINLTYQSDSGANREVSRHAEFRKKFRWFNTEYSFSEIIDKKMSYGYPVRNFLNEEELRWFYSPASLTDEKLNGADSLKFRALNDTVDKKIERWYLRNLVSEWIEEFTRLTGDAGEDRMSLESLKQREDEFAATIEKNSEHFDSLWAEGTLLREFIGDANAVRYKTEADSAAESATDRFLVNFKNYTLRTVMPGKLTETNGFSDSAGVLLWPVRSDFFLTEPYEMTAESKVTNKFAWIISGLFVIFTVIGVIIRKKGKG
;
A
#
# COMPACT_ATOMS: atom_id res chain seq x y z
N ILE A 1 38.54 0.94 12.91
CA ILE A 1 37.36 0.49 12.14
C ILE A 1 36.63 1.75 11.74
N ASN A 2 36.67 2.07 10.44
CA ASN A 2 36.14 3.31 9.91
C ASN A 2 34.63 3.21 9.84
N ILE A 3 33.92 3.87 10.75
CA ILE A 3 32.46 3.88 10.89
C ILE A 3 31.79 4.46 9.63
N ASP A 4 32.47 5.34 8.90
CA ASP A 4 31.96 5.96 7.68
C ASP A 4 31.83 4.98 6.51
N LYS A 5 32.70 3.95 6.42
CA LYS A 5 32.55 2.88 5.42
C LYS A 5 31.37 1.93 5.67
N MET A 6 30.85 1.84 6.89
CA MET A 6 29.64 1.06 7.19
C MET A 6 28.36 1.82 6.81
N ARG A 7 28.43 3.13 6.70
CA ARG A 7 27.31 3.98 6.31
C ARG A 7 26.89 3.73 4.86
N ASP A 8 27.85 3.49 3.96
CA ASP A 8 27.61 3.30 2.52
C ASP A 8 27.05 1.92 2.14
N LEU A 9 27.04 0.97 3.07
CA LEU A 9 26.58 -0.41 2.82
C LEU A 9 25.07 -0.62 3.05
N TRP A 10 24.35 0.35 3.61
CA TRP A 10 23.04 0.10 4.24
C TRP A 10 21.83 0.47 3.40
N PHE A 11 21.98 1.21 2.28
CA PHE A 11 20.86 1.58 1.43
C PHE A 11 21.08 1.17 -0.03
N ARG A 12 20.82 -0.11 -0.28
CA ARG A 12 20.73 -0.63 -1.64
C ARG A 12 19.26 -0.82 -1.96
N THR A 13 18.62 0.19 -2.55
CA THR A 13 17.28 0.07 -3.04
C THR A 13 17.33 -0.31 -4.52
N SER A 14 16.91 -1.54 -4.83
CA SER A 14 16.80 -2.00 -6.21
C SER A 14 15.34 -1.85 -6.64
N TYR A 15 15.09 -1.05 -7.67
CA TYR A 15 13.80 -0.97 -8.31
C TYR A 15 13.77 -1.96 -9.48
N LEU A 16 12.92 -2.98 -9.40
CA LEU A 16 12.55 -3.79 -10.56
C LEU A 16 11.47 -3.02 -11.32
N LEU A 17 11.85 -2.35 -12.39
CA LEU A 17 10.92 -1.77 -13.34
C LEU A 17 10.47 -2.89 -14.27
N ASP A 18 9.19 -3.25 -14.21
CA ASP A 18 8.57 -4.11 -15.22
C ASP A 18 8.41 -3.31 -16.51
N CYS A 19 9.39 -3.43 -17.40
CA CYS A 19 9.30 -2.85 -18.73
C CYS A 19 8.53 -3.82 -19.60
N LYS A 20 7.30 -3.46 -19.99
CA LYS A 20 6.56 -4.17 -21.04
C LYS A 20 7.44 -4.28 -22.30
N GLN A 21 8.12 -5.35 -22.44
CA GLN A 21 8.78 -6.05 -23.53
C GLN A 21 10.09 -6.66 -23.04
N SER A 22 10.03 -7.88 -22.53
CA SER A 22 11.12 -8.87 -22.41
C SER A 22 12.51 -8.44 -21.91
N MET A 23 12.66 -7.33 -21.19
CA MET A 23 13.86 -6.99 -20.45
C MET A 23 13.49 -6.55 -19.04
N ASN A 24 13.91 -7.31 -18.03
CA ASN A 24 13.91 -6.88 -16.64
C ASN A 24 14.91 -5.72 -16.50
N CYS A 25 14.41 -4.49 -16.49
CA CYS A 25 15.24 -3.31 -16.24
C CYS A 25 15.45 -3.18 -14.73
N CYS A 26 16.65 -3.52 -14.25
CA CYS A 26 17.06 -3.28 -12.89
C CYS A 26 17.80 -1.94 -12.83
N ALA A 27 17.24 -0.92 -12.18
CA ALA A 27 17.94 0.33 -11.91
C ALA A 27 18.38 0.32 -10.44
N GLU A 28 19.69 0.49 -10.21
CA GLU A 28 20.26 0.59 -8.88
C GLU A 28 20.80 2.01 -8.65
N LYS A 29 20.36 2.64 -7.57
CA LYS A 29 20.88 3.93 -7.13
C LYS A 29 21.28 3.82 -5.67
N ARG A 30 22.43 4.37 -5.33
CA ARG A 30 22.89 4.49 -3.95
C ARG A 30 22.54 5.86 -3.42
N PHE A 31 22.04 5.89 -2.20
CA PHE A 31 21.69 7.10 -1.49
C PHE A 31 22.52 7.17 -0.21
N ALA A 32 22.99 8.36 0.14
CA ALA A 32 23.72 8.57 1.38
C ALA A 32 22.79 8.66 2.60
N SER A 33 21.52 9.02 2.38
CA SER A 33 20.50 9.11 3.42
C SER A 33 19.11 8.85 2.86
N VAL A 34 18.15 8.62 3.75
CA VAL A 34 16.72 8.53 3.39
C VAL A 34 16.19 9.88 2.90
N ASP A 35 16.76 10.98 3.36
CA ASP A 35 16.38 12.31 2.90
C ASP A 35 16.63 12.48 1.40
N GLU A 36 17.73 11.92 0.87
CA GLU A 36 18.00 11.91 -0.57
C GLU A 36 16.95 11.07 -1.35
N ILE A 37 16.46 9.98 -0.76
CA ILE A 37 15.36 9.19 -1.34
C ILE A 37 14.10 10.06 -1.42
N ASN A 38 13.75 10.73 -0.32
CA ASN A 38 12.59 11.61 -0.25
C ASN A 38 12.68 12.76 -1.25
N LEU A 39 13.86 13.36 -1.44
CA LEU A 39 14.09 14.38 -2.48
C LEU A 39 13.87 13.81 -3.89
N THR A 40 14.27 12.56 -4.14
CA THR A 40 14.02 11.91 -5.42
C THR A 40 12.52 11.71 -5.67
N TYR A 41 11.76 11.33 -4.63
CA TYR A 41 10.30 11.21 -4.73
C TYR A 41 9.61 12.54 -5.02
N GLN A 42 10.10 13.64 -4.44
CA GLN A 42 9.57 14.99 -4.68
C GLN A 42 9.90 15.51 -6.08
N SER A 43 11.03 15.12 -6.66
CA SER A 43 11.47 15.57 -7.99
C SER A 43 10.77 14.85 -9.14
N ASP A 44 10.04 13.78 -8.86
CA ASP A 44 9.29 13.04 -9.87
C ASP A 44 8.06 13.84 -10.33
N SER A 45 8.26 14.67 -11.34
CA SER A 45 7.25 15.56 -11.92
C SER A 45 6.32 14.88 -12.94
N GLY A 46 6.45 13.56 -13.13
CA GLY A 46 5.72 12.78 -14.12
C GLY A 46 4.32 12.33 -13.68
N ALA A 47 3.92 11.15 -14.14
CA ALA A 47 2.62 10.52 -13.90
C ALA A 47 2.28 10.30 -12.40
N ASN A 48 3.25 10.47 -11.50
CA ASN A 48 3.12 10.25 -10.06
C ASN A 48 2.77 11.53 -9.26
N ARG A 49 2.34 12.61 -9.90
CA ARG A 49 1.96 13.86 -9.19
C ARG A 49 0.87 13.67 -8.13
N GLU A 50 0.05 12.65 -8.29
CA GLU A 50 -1.07 12.34 -7.39
C GLU A 50 -0.66 11.46 -6.22
N VAL A 51 0.54 10.88 -6.26
CA VAL A 51 1.04 9.95 -5.25
C VAL A 51 2.11 10.66 -4.42
N SER A 52 1.92 10.72 -3.11
CA SER A 52 2.94 11.15 -2.19
C SER A 52 3.69 9.93 -1.64
N ARG A 53 5.00 10.06 -1.48
CA ARG A 53 5.87 9.03 -0.91
C ARG A 53 6.78 9.64 0.12
N HIS A 54 6.88 8.97 1.26
CA HIS A 54 7.76 9.39 2.33
C HIS A 54 8.40 8.20 3.02
N ALA A 55 9.73 8.18 3.08
CA ALA A 55 10.48 7.14 3.74
C ALA A 55 11.18 7.70 4.99
N GLU A 56 11.23 6.90 6.05
CA GLU A 56 11.99 7.20 7.26
C GLU A 56 12.88 6.02 7.63
N PHE A 57 14.07 6.35 8.12
CA PHE A 57 14.94 5.37 8.73
C PHE A 57 15.52 5.95 10.03
N ARG A 58 15.26 5.27 11.11
CA ARG A 58 15.71 5.71 12.44
C ARG A 58 16.66 4.67 13.04
N LYS A 59 17.70 5.18 13.68
CA LYS A 59 18.67 4.39 14.46
C LYS A 59 18.66 4.89 15.90
N LYS A 60 18.38 4.00 16.85
CA LYS A 60 18.34 4.31 18.29
C LYS A 60 19.37 3.46 19.02
N PHE A 61 20.41 4.08 19.51
CA PHE A 61 21.39 3.41 20.34
C PHE A 61 20.79 3.13 21.73
N ARG A 62 20.89 1.87 22.14
CA ARG A 62 20.71 1.42 23.52
C ARG A 62 21.98 0.77 23.98
N TRP A 63 22.26 0.79 25.29
CA TRP A 63 23.54 0.28 25.78
C TRP A 63 23.86 -1.14 25.28
N PHE A 64 22.91 -2.07 25.41
CA PHE A 64 23.12 -3.47 25.01
C PHE A 64 22.74 -3.80 23.58
N ASN A 65 21.98 -2.96 22.93
CA ASN A 65 21.58 -3.15 21.54
C ASN A 65 21.41 -1.81 20.81
N THR A 66 21.41 -1.86 19.49
CA THR A 66 21.03 -0.75 18.63
C THR A 66 19.76 -1.17 17.90
N GLU A 67 18.72 -0.37 18.01
CA GLU A 67 17.42 -0.56 17.36
C GLU A 67 17.40 0.23 16.06
N TYR A 68 16.85 -0.39 15.03
CA TYR A 68 16.66 0.23 13.72
C TYR A 68 15.18 0.10 13.36
N SER A 69 14.60 1.17 12.86
CA SER A 69 13.25 1.18 12.31
C SER A 69 13.28 1.78 10.90
N PHE A 70 12.57 1.15 10.00
CA PHE A 70 12.31 1.60 8.66
C PHE A 70 10.80 1.75 8.49
N SER A 71 10.37 2.84 7.87
CA SER A 71 9.00 2.99 7.37
C SER A 71 9.02 3.71 6.02
N GLU A 72 8.15 3.28 5.12
CA GLU A 72 7.83 4.02 3.91
C GLU A 72 6.31 4.06 3.77
N ILE A 73 5.77 5.24 3.55
CA ILE A 73 4.34 5.48 3.37
C ILE A 73 4.13 5.95 1.94
N ILE A 74 3.19 5.31 1.27
CA ILE A 74 2.71 5.71 -0.05
C ILE A 74 1.25 6.06 0.09
N ASP A 75 0.89 7.25 -0.36
CA ASP A 75 -0.45 7.78 -0.23
C ASP A 75 -0.88 8.47 -1.53
N LYS A 76 -2.15 8.38 -1.85
CA LYS A 76 -2.77 9.14 -2.93
C LYS A 76 -3.39 10.41 -2.34
N LYS A 77 -3.16 11.56 -2.98
CA LYS A 77 -3.69 12.86 -2.53
C LYS A 77 -5.22 12.92 -2.46
N MET A 78 -5.90 12.06 -3.18
CA MET A 78 -7.35 11.91 -3.14
C MET A 78 -7.68 10.48 -2.69
N SER A 79 -8.21 10.34 -1.49
CA SER A 79 -8.67 9.06 -0.96
C SER A 79 -10.13 8.81 -1.34
N TYR A 80 -10.48 7.56 -1.63
CA TYR A 80 -11.85 7.13 -1.90
C TYR A 80 -12.57 6.69 -0.62
N GLY A 81 -13.91 6.68 -0.66
CA GLY A 81 -14.74 6.55 0.52
C GLY A 81 -14.74 5.17 1.19
N TYR A 82 -14.45 4.08 0.44
CA TYR A 82 -14.57 2.72 0.96
C TYR A 82 -13.23 2.00 1.03
N PRO A 83 -12.64 1.83 2.23
CA PRO A 83 -11.41 1.08 2.42
C PRO A 83 -11.54 -0.39 1.99
N VAL A 84 -10.48 -0.97 1.44
CA VAL A 84 -10.47 -2.37 0.98
C VAL A 84 -10.74 -3.36 2.13
N ARG A 85 -10.39 -2.99 3.36
CA ARG A 85 -10.65 -3.78 4.57
C ARG A 85 -12.14 -3.98 4.88
N ASN A 86 -13.02 -3.19 4.28
CA ASN A 86 -14.47 -3.39 4.42
C ASN A 86 -14.99 -4.55 3.57
N PHE A 87 -14.20 -5.02 2.62
CA PHE A 87 -14.56 -6.08 1.65
C PHE A 87 -13.79 -7.37 1.89
N LEU A 88 -12.57 -7.29 2.39
CA LEU A 88 -11.67 -8.42 2.62
C LEU A 88 -11.53 -8.70 4.12
N ASN A 89 -11.52 -9.98 4.49
CA ASN A 89 -11.15 -10.41 5.83
C ASN A 89 -9.61 -10.42 6.00
N GLU A 90 -9.11 -10.73 7.21
CA GLU A 90 -7.68 -10.68 7.51
C GLU A 90 -6.82 -11.64 6.64
N GLU A 91 -7.34 -12.83 6.32
CA GLU A 91 -6.63 -13.80 5.47
C GLU A 91 -6.57 -13.31 4.03
N GLU A 92 -7.68 -12.79 3.52
CA GLU A 92 -7.82 -12.20 2.19
C GLU A 92 -6.97 -10.93 2.04
N LEU A 93 -6.89 -10.09 3.08
CA LEU A 93 -6.01 -8.92 3.10
C LEU A 93 -4.53 -9.32 3.05
N ARG A 94 -4.12 -10.35 3.80
CA ARG A 94 -2.76 -10.88 3.70
C ARG A 94 -2.43 -11.40 2.31
N TRP A 95 -3.39 -12.05 1.66
CA TRP A 95 -3.25 -12.51 0.28
C TRP A 95 -3.14 -11.31 -0.68
N PHE A 96 -4.03 -10.36 -0.58
CA PHE A 96 -4.08 -9.15 -1.40
C PHE A 96 -2.75 -8.40 -1.40
N TYR A 97 -2.13 -8.22 -0.23
CA TYR A 97 -0.85 -7.55 -0.09
C TYR A 97 0.37 -8.47 -0.33
N SER A 98 0.19 -9.74 -0.65
CA SER A 98 1.29 -10.68 -0.77
C SER A 98 2.01 -10.58 -2.11
N PRO A 99 3.34 -10.89 -2.17
CA PRO A 99 4.05 -11.02 -3.44
C PRO A 99 3.46 -12.11 -4.35
N ALA A 100 2.83 -13.14 -3.77
CA ALA A 100 2.22 -14.24 -4.52
C ALA A 100 1.02 -13.78 -5.36
N SER A 101 0.31 -12.73 -4.93
CA SER A 101 -0.79 -12.13 -5.71
C SER A 101 -0.32 -11.41 -6.98
N LEU A 102 1.00 -11.16 -7.12
CA LEU A 102 1.61 -10.51 -8.28
C LEU A 102 2.16 -11.48 -9.32
N THR A 103 2.27 -12.75 -8.98
CA THR A 103 2.87 -13.75 -9.84
C THR A 103 1.80 -14.60 -10.48
N ASP A 104 1.74 -14.57 -11.82
CA ASP A 104 1.01 -15.58 -12.63
C ASP A 104 1.72 -16.95 -12.61
N GLU A 105 2.68 -17.14 -11.71
CA GLU A 105 3.37 -18.42 -11.58
C GLU A 105 2.35 -19.51 -11.21
N LYS A 106 2.19 -20.44 -12.13
CA LYS A 106 1.37 -21.62 -11.94
C LYS A 106 1.91 -22.40 -10.75
N LEU A 107 1.35 -22.15 -9.59
CA LEU A 107 1.58 -22.96 -8.41
C LEU A 107 1.21 -24.40 -8.74
N ASN A 108 2.18 -25.30 -8.73
CA ASN A 108 2.00 -26.72 -9.03
C ASN A 108 1.72 -27.46 -7.72
N GLY A 109 0.62 -28.22 -7.65
CA GLY A 109 0.31 -29.12 -6.53
C GLY A 109 -1.04 -28.90 -5.85
N ALA A 110 -1.30 -29.65 -4.78
CA ALA A 110 -2.55 -29.61 -4.03
C ALA A 110 -2.82 -28.24 -3.39
N ASP A 111 -1.78 -27.51 -3.03
CA ASP A 111 -1.90 -26.15 -2.51
C ASP A 111 -2.36 -25.16 -3.58
N SER A 112 -2.13 -25.45 -4.86
CA SER A 112 -2.55 -24.58 -5.96
C SER A 112 -4.07 -24.44 -6.08
N LEU A 113 -4.85 -25.44 -5.68
CA LEU A 113 -6.32 -25.37 -5.70
C LEU A 113 -6.86 -24.43 -4.63
N LYS A 114 -6.30 -24.48 -3.42
CA LYS A 114 -6.67 -23.55 -2.33
C LYS A 114 -6.29 -22.11 -2.69
N PHE A 115 -5.10 -21.90 -3.22
CA PHE A 115 -4.64 -20.59 -3.64
C PHE A 115 -5.46 -20.02 -4.80
N ARG A 116 -5.87 -20.85 -5.77
CA ARG A 116 -6.78 -20.41 -6.85
C ARG A 116 -8.14 -20.01 -6.29
N ALA A 117 -8.74 -20.83 -5.43
CA ALA A 117 -10.03 -20.51 -4.84
C ALA A 117 -9.99 -19.24 -3.98
N LEU A 118 -8.87 -19.02 -3.24
CA LEU A 118 -8.66 -17.80 -2.49
C LEU A 118 -8.49 -16.60 -3.43
N ASN A 119 -7.67 -16.74 -4.47
CA ASN A 119 -7.46 -15.69 -5.47
C ASN A 119 -8.78 -15.30 -6.14
N ASP A 120 -9.54 -16.28 -6.68
CA ASP A 120 -10.84 -16.03 -7.31
C ASP A 120 -11.83 -15.34 -6.37
N THR A 121 -11.76 -15.65 -5.07
CA THR A 121 -12.60 -15.01 -4.05
C THR A 121 -12.18 -13.57 -3.81
N VAL A 122 -10.86 -13.34 -3.67
CA VAL A 122 -10.30 -12.00 -3.48
C VAL A 122 -10.58 -11.14 -4.70
N ASP A 123 -10.33 -11.63 -5.91
CA ASP A 123 -10.54 -10.89 -7.15
C ASP A 123 -11.99 -10.40 -7.27
N LYS A 124 -12.99 -11.27 -7.04
CA LYS A 124 -14.40 -10.88 -7.05
C LYS A 124 -14.74 -9.81 -6.01
N LYS A 125 -14.14 -9.88 -4.82
CA LYS A 125 -14.35 -8.88 -3.77
C LYS A 125 -13.66 -7.56 -4.11
N ILE A 126 -12.51 -7.60 -4.75
CA ILE A 126 -11.79 -6.43 -5.25
C ILE A 126 -12.57 -5.77 -6.38
N GLU A 127 -13.15 -6.52 -7.30
CA GLU A 127 -14.05 -5.98 -8.32
C GLU A 127 -15.24 -5.24 -7.70
N ARG A 128 -15.87 -5.80 -6.66
CA ARG A 128 -16.93 -5.11 -5.90
C ARG A 128 -16.45 -3.86 -5.18
N TRP A 129 -15.27 -3.92 -4.60
CA TRP A 129 -14.64 -2.77 -3.96
C TRP A 129 -14.39 -1.64 -4.96
N TYR A 130 -13.88 -1.97 -6.16
CA TYR A 130 -13.71 -1.00 -7.23
C TYR A 130 -15.04 -0.40 -7.66
N LEU A 131 -16.01 -1.25 -7.96
CA LEU A 131 -17.33 -0.81 -8.40
C LEU A 131 -17.98 0.12 -7.37
N ARG A 132 -17.87 -0.25 -6.10
CA ARG A 132 -18.46 0.53 -5.00
C ARG A 132 -17.87 1.93 -4.91
N ASN A 133 -16.55 2.04 -4.98
CA ASN A 133 -15.87 3.33 -4.96
C ASN A 133 -16.18 4.13 -6.24
N LEU A 134 -16.19 3.49 -7.40
CA LEU A 134 -16.51 4.16 -8.67
C LEU A 134 -17.93 4.73 -8.67
N VAL A 135 -18.92 3.97 -8.18
CA VAL A 135 -20.31 4.43 -8.05
C VAL A 135 -20.40 5.61 -7.07
N SER A 136 -19.71 5.53 -5.95
CA SER A 136 -19.67 6.64 -4.97
C SER A 136 -19.13 7.93 -5.59
N GLU A 137 -17.99 7.85 -6.28
CA GLU A 137 -17.38 8.99 -6.98
C GLU A 137 -18.29 9.52 -8.10
N TRP A 138 -18.92 8.61 -8.85
CA TRP A 138 -19.90 9.00 -9.86
C TRP A 138 -21.07 9.78 -9.27
N ILE A 139 -21.64 9.32 -8.15
CA ILE A 139 -22.73 10.02 -7.46
C ILE A 139 -22.29 11.42 -7.02
N GLU A 140 -21.11 11.57 -6.44
CA GLU A 140 -20.61 12.86 -6.00
C GLU A 140 -20.39 13.82 -7.18
N GLU A 141 -19.76 13.36 -8.25
CA GLU A 141 -19.51 14.17 -9.42
C GLU A 141 -20.80 14.51 -10.18
N PHE A 142 -21.69 13.56 -10.32
CA PHE A 142 -23.00 13.75 -10.94
C PHE A 142 -23.83 14.80 -10.17
N THR A 143 -23.86 14.71 -8.83
CA THR A 143 -24.53 15.70 -7.99
C THR A 143 -23.90 17.08 -8.14
N ARG A 144 -22.59 17.15 -8.25
CA ARG A 144 -21.86 18.40 -8.47
C ARG A 144 -22.21 19.04 -9.82
N LEU A 145 -22.28 18.23 -10.90
CA LEU A 145 -22.61 18.70 -12.24
C LEU A 145 -24.07 19.13 -12.38
N THR A 146 -24.98 18.47 -11.64
CA THR A 146 -26.40 18.81 -11.66
C THR A 146 -26.80 19.86 -10.61
N GLY A 147 -25.86 20.34 -9.79
CA GLY A 147 -26.10 21.22 -8.65
C GLY A 147 -26.74 22.57 -8.95
N ASP A 148 -26.62 23.06 -10.19
CA ASP A 148 -27.20 24.34 -10.64
C ASP A 148 -28.63 24.20 -11.18
N ALA A 149 -29.23 23.01 -11.13
CA ALA A 149 -30.52 22.70 -11.75
C ALA A 149 -31.79 23.22 -11.02
N GLY A 150 -31.64 24.04 -9.97
CA GLY A 150 -32.76 24.68 -9.27
C GLY A 150 -33.59 23.70 -8.43
N GLU A 151 -34.95 23.83 -8.47
CA GLU A 151 -35.88 23.05 -7.68
C GLU A 151 -35.87 21.54 -7.99
N ASP A 152 -35.42 21.15 -9.17
CA ASP A 152 -35.31 19.75 -9.62
C ASP A 152 -33.99 19.10 -9.25
N ARG A 153 -33.22 19.69 -8.35
CA ARG A 153 -31.93 19.19 -7.90
C ARG A 153 -32.05 17.82 -7.25
N MET A 154 -31.34 16.83 -7.79
CA MET A 154 -31.17 15.55 -7.09
C MET A 154 -30.25 15.74 -5.90
N SER A 155 -30.75 15.38 -4.71
CA SER A 155 -29.93 15.50 -3.52
C SER A 155 -28.91 14.38 -3.45
N LEU A 156 -27.67 14.74 -3.08
CA LEU A 156 -26.59 13.78 -2.83
C LEU A 156 -27.03 12.69 -1.84
N GLU A 157 -27.78 13.08 -0.81
CA GLU A 157 -28.28 12.17 0.21
C GLU A 157 -29.21 11.10 -0.37
N SER A 158 -30.16 11.50 -1.24
CA SER A 158 -31.12 10.56 -1.86
C SER A 158 -30.42 9.57 -2.82
N LEU A 159 -29.38 10.02 -3.53
CA LEU A 159 -28.60 9.15 -4.40
C LEU A 159 -27.71 8.20 -3.60
N LYS A 160 -27.07 8.68 -2.52
CA LYS A 160 -26.25 7.85 -1.63
C LYS A 160 -27.07 6.78 -0.89
N GLN A 161 -28.32 7.03 -0.55
CA GLN A 161 -29.22 6.00 0.02
C GLN A 161 -29.48 4.84 -0.95
N ARG A 162 -29.38 5.06 -2.26
CA ARG A 162 -29.59 4.05 -3.30
C ARG A 162 -28.27 3.53 -3.92
N GLU A 163 -27.15 3.92 -3.39
CA GLU A 163 -25.83 3.59 -3.92
C GLU A 163 -25.60 2.08 -3.98
N ASP A 164 -26.00 1.33 -2.92
CA ASP A 164 -25.91 -0.14 -2.88
C ASP A 164 -26.76 -0.81 -3.96
N GLU A 165 -27.98 -0.32 -4.17
CA GLU A 165 -28.90 -0.81 -5.19
C GLU A 165 -28.30 -0.59 -6.59
N PHE A 166 -27.74 0.59 -6.84
CA PHE A 166 -27.14 0.92 -8.13
C PHE A 166 -25.88 0.09 -8.41
N ALA A 167 -24.99 -0.05 -7.43
CA ALA A 167 -23.83 -0.91 -7.56
C ALA A 167 -24.20 -2.38 -7.83
N ALA A 168 -25.21 -2.91 -7.13
CA ALA A 168 -25.70 -4.27 -7.37
C ALA A 168 -26.33 -4.43 -8.76
N THR A 169 -27.03 -3.41 -9.26
CA THR A 169 -27.60 -3.41 -10.61
C THR A 169 -26.50 -3.44 -11.68
N ILE A 170 -25.43 -2.66 -11.51
CA ILE A 170 -24.28 -2.67 -12.43
C ILE A 170 -23.57 -4.04 -12.37
N GLU A 171 -23.30 -4.57 -11.17
CA GLU A 171 -22.66 -5.89 -11.00
C GLU A 171 -23.43 -6.99 -11.72
N LYS A 172 -24.75 -7.01 -11.56
CA LYS A 172 -25.63 -7.98 -12.20
C LYS A 172 -25.63 -7.89 -13.72
N ASN A 173 -25.43 -6.70 -14.27
CA ASN A 173 -25.48 -6.42 -15.70
C ASN A 173 -24.08 -6.15 -16.29
N SER A 174 -23.01 -6.58 -15.63
CA SER A 174 -21.63 -6.24 -16.01
C SER A 174 -21.27 -6.65 -17.44
N GLU A 175 -21.75 -7.78 -17.93
CA GLU A 175 -21.52 -8.27 -19.31
C GLU A 175 -22.18 -7.37 -20.37
N HIS A 176 -23.20 -6.61 -20.04
CA HIS A 176 -23.97 -5.75 -20.94
C HIS A 176 -23.92 -4.28 -20.55
N PHE A 177 -23.01 -3.92 -19.63
CA PHE A 177 -22.94 -2.58 -19.05
C PHE A 177 -22.89 -1.48 -20.11
N ASP A 178 -22.00 -1.59 -21.08
CA ASP A 178 -21.78 -0.56 -22.11
C ASP A 178 -23.06 -0.29 -22.92
N SER A 179 -23.77 -1.33 -23.32
CA SER A 179 -25.03 -1.19 -24.09
C SER A 179 -26.14 -0.59 -23.24
N LEU A 180 -26.34 -1.09 -22.02
CA LEU A 180 -27.37 -0.60 -21.09
C LEU A 180 -27.12 0.83 -20.62
N TRP A 181 -25.83 1.21 -20.47
CA TRP A 181 -25.44 2.57 -20.16
C TRP A 181 -25.70 3.52 -21.36
N ALA A 182 -25.26 3.12 -22.56
CA ALA A 182 -25.45 3.91 -23.78
C ALA A 182 -26.94 4.15 -24.08
N GLU A 183 -27.79 3.13 -23.90
CA GLU A 183 -29.24 3.21 -24.04
C GLU A 183 -29.92 4.00 -22.90
N GLY A 184 -29.18 4.31 -21.84
CA GLY A 184 -29.68 4.98 -20.64
C GLY A 184 -30.58 4.13 -19.77
N THR A 185 -30.60 2.81 -19.96
CA THR A 185 -31.48 1.88 -19.20
C THR A 185 -31.08 1.87 -17.73
N LEU A 186 -29.79 1.71 -17.41
CA LEU A 186 -29.28 1.75 -16.03
C LEU A 186 -29.55 3.09 -15.36
N LEU A 187 -29.42 4.18 -16.12
CA LEU A 187 -29.66 5.53 -15.61
C LEU A 187 -31.13 5.73 -15.29
N ARG A 188 -32.04 5.28 -16.17
CA ARG A 188 -33.51 5.33 -15.93
C ARG A 188 -33.92 4.57 -14.67
N GLU A 189 -33.37 3.40 -14.47
CA GLU A 189 -33.63 2.59 -13.29
C GLU A 189 -33.19 3.30 -12.00
N PHE A 190 -32.06 4.01 -12.05
CA PHE A 190 -31.50 4.67 -10.88
C PHE A 190 -32.12 6.04 -10.59
N ILE A 191 -32.32 6.91 -11.59
CA ILE A 191 -32.78 8.29 -11.40
C ILE A 191 -34.15 8.59 -12.02
N GLY A 192 -34.79 7.61 -12.63
CA GLY A 192 -36.09 7.75 -13.29
C GLY A 192 -36.01 8.27 -14.72
N ASP A 193 -37.05 8.01 -15.51
CA ASP A 193 -37.11 8.28 -16.97
C ASP A 193 -36.86 9.76 -17.31
N ALA A 194 -37.53 10.68 -16.64
CA ALA A 194 -37.42 12.10 -16.95
C ALA A 194 -36.02 12.65 -16.66
N ASN A 195 -35.44 12.27 -15.52
CA ASN A 195 -34.11 12.70 -15.13
C ASN A 195 -33.02 12.03 -16.00
N ALA A 196 -33.19 10.77 -16.36
CA ALA A 196 -32.25 10.06 -17.22
C ALA A 196 -32.12 10.71 -18.61
N VAL A 197 -33.21 11.19 -19.18
CA VAL A 197 -33.19 11.94 -20.45
C VAL A 197 -32.58 13.32 -20.26
N ARG A 198 -32.96 14.01 -19.21
CA ARG A 198 -32.52 15.40 -18.93
C ARG A 198 -31.04 15.48 -18.61
N TYR A 199 -30.50 14.57 -17.82
CA TYR A 199 -29.14 14.62 -17.30
C TYR A 199 -28.17 13.58 -17.88
N LYS A 200 -28.46 13.06 -19.08
CA LYS A 200 -27.61 12.03 -19.71
C LYS A 200 -26.18 12.53 -19.93
N THR A 201 -26.04 13.78 -20.36
CA THR A 201 -24.72 14.39 -20.62
C THR A 201 -23.92 14.55 -19.34
N GLU A 202 -24.56 15.01 -18.26
CA GLU A 202 -23.93 15.17 -16.95
C GLU A 202 -23.56 13.80 -16.37
N ALA A 203 -24.40 12.79 -16.56
CA ALA A 203 -24.13 11.43 -16.13
C ALA A 203 -22.94 10.81 -16.87
N ASP A 204 -22.83 11.02 -18.19
CA ASP A 204 -21.69 10.57 -18.98
C ASP A 204 -20.41 11.30 -18.57
N SER A 205 -20.45 12.62 -18.38
CA SER A 205 -19.30 13.42 -17.91
C SER A 205 -18.87 13.02 -16.51
N ALA A 206 -19.81 12.69 -15.62
CA ALA A 206 -19.52 12.19 -14.28
C ALA A 206 -18.83 10.80 -14.34
N ALA A 207 -19.27 9.91 -15.24
CA ALA A 207 -18.68 8.60 -15.42
C ALA A 207 -17.24 8.68 -15.94
N GLU A 208 -16.99 9.53 -16.93
CA GLU A 208 -15.65 9.80 -17.44
C GLU A 208 -14.75 10.37 -16.34
N SER A 209 -15.20 11.40 -15.63
CA SER A 209 -14.45 12.04 -14.55
C SER A 209 -14.15 11.07 -13.39
N ALA A 210 -15.12 10.25 -12.98
CA ALA A 210 -14.93 9.25 -11.94
C ALA A 210 -13.91 8.19 -12.37
N THR A 211 -13.98 7.73 -13.61
CA THR A 211 -13.05 6.75 -14.17
C THR A 211 -11.63 7.31 -14.25
N ASP A 212 -11.46 8.53 -14.73
CA ASP A 212 -10.15 9.18 -14.84
C ASP A 212 -9.51 9.40 -13.47
N ARG A 213 -10.30 9.75 -12.46
CA ARG A 213 -9.81 9.89 -11.08
C ARG A 213 -9.40 8.57 -10.47
N PHE A 214 -10.08 7.48 -10.83
CA PHE A 214 -9.81 6.14 -10.32
C PHE A 214 -8.56 5.52 -10.96
N LEU A 215 -8.28 5.83 -12.22
CA LEU A 215 -7.12 5.34 -12.95
C LEU A 215 -5.86 6.06 -12.48
N VAL A 216 -5.09 5.41 -11.63
CA VAL A 216 -3.74 5.87 -11.26
C VAL A 216 -2.74 5.28 -12.24
N ASN A 217 -2.08 6.14 -13.01
CA ASN A 217 -0.98 5.71 -13.87
C ASN A 217 0.27 5.43 -13.01
N PHE A 218 0.27 4.29 -12.34
CA PHE A 218 1.34 3.86 -11.44
C PHE A 218 1.97 2.56 -11.95
N LYS A 219 3.29 2.53 -12.01
CA LYS A 219 4.01 1.29 -12.35
C LYS A 219 4.21 0.46 -11.09
N ASN A 220 3.66 -0.74 -11.09
CA ASN A 220 3.86 -1.70 -10.01
C ASN A 220 5.34 -2.04 -9.87
N TYR A 221 5.81 -2.18 -8.63
CA TYR A 221 7.17 -2.60 -8.31
C TYR A 221 7.19 -3.40 -7.01
N THR A 222 8.33 -4.00 -6.69
CA THR A 222 8.56 -4.62 -5.38
C THR A 222 9.69 -3.89 -4.67
N LEU A 223 9.39 -3.31 -3.51
CA LEU A 223 10.42 -2.78 -2.62
C LEU A 223 11.16 -3.94 -1.94
N ARG A 224 12.48 -3.92 -2.01
CA ARG A 224 13.35 -4.91 -1.36
C ARG A 224 14.27 -4.22 -0.37
N THR A 225 14.25 -4.67 0.87
CA THR A 225 15.03 -4.05 1.95
C THR A 225 15.73 -5.10 2.79
N VAL A 226 16.99 -4.82 3.18
CA VAL A 226 17.74 -5.64 4.12
C VAL A 226 17.93 -4.84 5.39
N MET A 227 17.35 -5.32 6.49
CA MET A 227 17.48 -4.66 7.79
C MET A 227 18.75 -5.11 8.53
N PRO A 228 19.40 -4.20 9.29
CA PRO A 228 20.57 -4.55 10.08
C PRO A 228 20.24 -5.52 11.23
N GLY A 229 21.02 -6.59 11.38
CA GLY A 229 20.93 -7.50 12.52
C GLY A 229 19.73 -8.43 12.48
N LYS A 230 19.06 -8.64 13.61
CA LYS A 230 17.93 -9.55 13.74
C LYS A 230 16.63 -8.76 13.56
N LEU A 231 15.82 -9.15 12.61
CA LEU A 231 14.46 -8.65 12.43
C LEU A 231 13.61 -8.95 13.69
N THR A 232 12.89 -7.96 14.17
CA THR A 232 11.99 -8.07 15.34
C THR A 232 10.53 -7.95 14.94
N GLU A 233 10.24 -7.07 13.97
CA GLU A 233 8.88 -6.83 13.52
C GLU A 233 8.89 -6.36 12.05
N THR A 234 7.87 -6.73 11.29
CA THR A 234 7.62 -6.22 9.94
C THR A 234 6.21 -6.59 9.49
N ASN A 235 5.65 -5.75 8.62
CA ASN A 235 4.44 -6.09 7.86
C ASN A 235 4.77 -6.60 6.45
N GLY A 236 6.06 -6.71 6.10
CA GLY A 236 6.53 -7.25 4.83
C GLY A 236 6.72 -8.76 4.82
N PHE A 237 7.05 -9.27 3.65
CA PHE A 237 7.35 -10.68 3.43
C PHE A 237 8.86 -10.89 3.43
N SER A 238 9.33 -11.98 4.02
CA SER A 238 10.76 -12.32 4.04
C SER A 238 11.04 -13.45 3.08
N ASP A 239 12.04 -13.28 2.21
CA ASP A 239 12.53 -14.37 1.39
C ASP A 239 13.49 -15.29 2.19
N SER A 240 13.94 -16.37 1.55
CA SER A 240 14.86 -17.34 2.16
C SER A 240 16.24 -16.76 2.52
N ALA A 241 16.61 -15.63 1.94
CA ALA A 241 17.85 -14.90 2.24
C ALA A 241 17.67 -13.82 3.33
N GLY A 242 16.46 -13.68 3.88
CA GLY A 242 16.13 -12.66 4.89
C GLY A 242 15.96 -11.25 4.31
N VAL A 243 15.79 -11.12 2.99
CA VAL A 243 15.43 -9.88 2.35
C VAL A 243 13.94 -9.63 2.55
N LEU A 244 13.57 -8.46 3.01
CA LEU A 244 12.19 -8.04 3.12
C LEU A 244 11.65 -7.58 1.77
N LEU A 245 10.42 -7.96 1.47
CA LEU A 245 9.74 -7.71 0.21
C LEU A 245 8.39 -7.05 0.49
N TRP A 246 8.12 -5.93 -0.17
CA TRP A 246 6.81 -5.32 -0.22
C TRP A 246 6.43 -5.12 -1.68
N PRO A 247 5.41 -5.81 -2.18
CA PRO A 247 4.82 -5.45 -3.47
C PRO A 247 4.15 -4.09 -3.33
N VAL A 248 4.26 -3.26 -4.34
CA VAL A 248 3.63 -1.94 -4.40
C VAL A 248 2.82 -1.86 -5.67
N ARG A 249 1.50 -1.73 -5.50
CA ARG A 249 0.51 -1.58 -6.57
C ARG A 249 -0.33 -0.35 -6.29
N SER A 250 -0.89 0.24 -7.35
CA SER A 250 -1.83 1.36 -7.20
C SER A 250 -2.99 1.04 -6.27
N ASP A 251 -3.51 -0.18 -6.33
CA ASP A 251 -4.63 -0.66 -5.55
C ASP A 251 -4.40 -0.57 -4.03
N PHE A 252 -3.14 -0.68 -3.59
CA PHE A 252 -2.80 -0.73 -2.17
C PHE A 252 -2.98 0.60 -1.46
N PHE A 253 -2.90 1.71 -2.20
CA PHE A 253 -3.00 3.07 -1.64
C PHE A 253 -4.13 3.90 -2.25
N LEU A 254 -5.09 3.27 -2.95
CA LEU A 254 -6.23 3.98 -3.54
C LEU A 254 -7.16 4.60 -2.50
N THR A 255 -7.41 3.91 -1.40
CA THR A 255 -8.39 4.31 -0.38
C THR A 255 -7.77 4.63 0.96
N GLU A 256 -6.57 4.15 1.23
CA GLU A 256 -5.84 4.33 2.49
C GLU A 256 -4.34 4.39 2.20
N PRO A 257 -3.55 5.10 3.02
CA PRO A 257 -2.10 5.05 2.91
C PRO A 257 -1.57 3.61 3.03
N TYR A 258 -0.69 3.22 2.12
CA TYR A 258 0.03 1.96 2.20
C TYR A 258 1.34 2.16 2.94
N GLU A 259 1.44 1.55 4.11
CA GLU A 259 2.59 1.66 4.98
C GLU A 259 3.41 0.36 4.97
N MET A 260 4.72 0.49 4.76
CA MET A 260 5.71 -0.58 4.79
C MET A 260 6.63 -0.36 5.99
N THR A 261 6.66 -1.29 6.93
CA THR A 261 7.43 -1.14 8.17
C THR A 261 8.32 -2.33 8.47
N ALA A 262 9.48 -2.04 9.06
CA ALA A 262 10.36 -3.06 9.60
C ALA A 262 11.14 -2.55 10.80
N GLU A 263 11.29 -3.40 11.81
CA GLU A 263 12.14 -3.16 12.96
C GLU A 263 13.18 -4.25 13.12
N SER A 264 14.37 -3.86 13.54
CA SER A 264 15.44 -4.81 13.79
C SER A 264 16.37 -4.36 14.92
N LYS A 265 17.15 -5.32 15.43
CA LYS A 265 18.09 -5.10 16.56
C LYS A 265 19.46 -5.70 16.26
N VAL A 266 20.49 -4.91 16.55
CA VAL A 266 21.89 -5.35 16.53
C VAL A 266 22.41 -5.34 17.95
N THR A 267 22.94 -6.49 18.43
CA THR A 267 23.55 -6.59 19.74
C THR A 267 24.87 -5.86 19.81
N ASN A 268 25.02 -4.95 20.78
CA ASN A 268 26.26 -4.19 21.02
C ASN A 268 27.22 -5.04 21.85
N LYS A 269 27.97 -5.93 21.20
CA LYS A 269 28.92 -6.84 21.86
C LYS A 269 29.88 -6.12 22.79
N PHE A 270 30.34 -4.92 22.40
CA PHE A 270 31.24 -4.10 23.19
C PHE A 270 30.62 -3.70 24.56
N ALA A 271 29.37 -3.32 24.58
CA ALA A 271 28.65 -2.97 25.81
C ALA A 271 28.55 -4.15 26.78
N TRP A 272 28.30 -5.35 26.26
CA TRP A 272 28.29 -6.57 27.06
C TRP A 272 29.65 -6.88 27.67
N ILE A 273 30.75 -6.70 26.90
CA ILE A 273 32.12 -6.91 27.39
C ILE A 273 32.43 -5.92 28.51
N ILE A 274 32.19 -4.61 28.30
CA ILE A 274 32.44 -3.60 29.32
C ILE A 274 31.62 -3.85 30.60
N SER A 275 30.32 -4.13 30.42
CA SER A 275 29.45 -4.42 31.59
C SER A 275 29.91 -5.67 32.34
N GLY A 276 30.32 -6.71 31.63
CA GLY A 276 30.89 -7.91 32.20
C GLY A 276 32.18 -7.63 33.00
N LEU A 277 33.11 -6.87 32.41
CA LEU A 277 34.35 -6.44 33.13
C LEU A 277 34.01 -5.64 34.38
N PHE A 278 33.07 -4.71 34.30
CA PHE A 278 32.65 -3.91 35.46
C PHE A 278 32.11 -4.78 36.59
N VAL A 279 31.29 -5.78 36.30
CA VAL A 279 30.76 -6.73 37.25
C VAL A 279 31.91 -7.52 37.91
N ILE A 280 32.87 -8.03 37.09
CA ILE A 280 34.04 -8.77 37.58
C ILE A 280 34.87 -7.90 38.52
N PHE A 281 35.19 -6.67 38.14
CA PHE A 281 35.91 -5.73 39.00
C PHE A 281 35.20 -5.44 40.31
N THR A 282 33.87 -5.30 40.28
CA THR A 282 33.09 -5.05 41.48
C THR A 282 33.12 -6.26 42.44
N VAL A 283 32.99 -7.48 41.88
CA VAL A 283 33.06 -8.72 42.67
C VAL A 283 34.45 -8.88 43.31
N ILE A 284 35.53 -8.68 42.55
CA ILE A 284 36.92 -8.71 43.04
C ILE A 284 37.10 -7.69 44.18
N GLY A 285 36.65 -6.44 43.97
CA GLY A 285 36.73 -5.40 45.00
C GLY A 285 36.03 -5.75 46.29
N VAL A 286 34.83 -6.36 46.20
CA VAL A 286 34.12 -6.85 47.40
C VAL A 286 34.84 -7.98 48.12
N ILE A 287 35.43 -8.92 47.36
CA ILE A 287 36.22 -10.04 47.96
C ILE A 287 37.44 -9.51 48.67
N ILE A 288 38.21 -8.61 48.05
CA ILE A 288 39.43 -8.00 48.64
C ILE A 288 39.06 -7.23 49.93
N ARG A 289 37.97 -6.46 49.89
CA ARG A 289 37.49 -5.71 51.08
C ARG A 289 37.06 -6.63 52.24
N LYS A 290 36.47 -7.78 51.96
CA LYS A 290 36.13 -8.76 52.97
C LYS A 290 37.33 -9.44 53.60
N LYS A 291 38.39 -9.76 52.79
CA LYS A 291 39.63 -10.34 53.27
C LYS A 291 40.48 -9.37 54.08
N GLY A 292 40.40 -8.06 53.84
CA GLY A 292 41.16 -7.03 54.57
C GLY A 292 40.51 -6.62 55.92
N LYS A 293 39.34 -7.16 56.27
CA LYS A 293 38.65 -6.90 57.54
C LYS A 293 38.71 -8.08 58.54
N GLY A 294 39.32 -9.17 58.19
CA GLY A 294 39.64 -10.32 59.10
C GLY A 294 41.14 -10.32 59.39
#